data_e028b2ff7b9affc4da7fcf530394839e
#
_entry.id   e028b2ff7b9affc4da7fcf530394839e
#
_cell.length_a   1.000
_cell.length_b   1.000
_cell.length_c   1.000
_cell.angle_alpha   90.00
_cell.angle_beta   90.00
_cell.angle_gamma   90.00
#
_symmetry.space_group_name_H-M   'P 1'
#
loop_
_entity.id
_entity.type
_entity.pdbx_description
1 polymer ?
#
loop_
_entity_poly.entity_id
_entity_poly.type
_entity_poly.pdbx_seq_one_letter_code
_entity_poly.pdbx_strand_id
1 'polypeptide(L)'
;MTAAPIVFFDIAGPDLAVQRKFFADVFGWESAPTGHVSASVPPGKLPGFLRTDPAAVLLYFGVPDVTATLAQIVAAGGAIAVPRFEVKGVVVLGLFTDPSGNQLGLVEMDGDKPRIP
;
A
#
# COMPACT_ATOMS: atom_id res chain seq x y z
N MET A 1 9.56 -6.46 -19.90
CA MET A 1 8.96 -6.31 -18.56
C MET A 1 8.24 -4.97 -18.47
N THR A 2 7.01 -5.00 -18.02
CA THR A 2 6.24 -3.76 -17.79
C THR A 2 6.56 -3.24 -16.39
N ALA A 3 6.77 -1.93 -16.26
CA ALA A 3 7.02 -1.33 -14.97
C ALA A 3 5.80 -1.49 -14.06
N ALA A 4 6.04 -1.94 -12.82
CA ALA A 4 4.97 -2.06 -11.84
C ALA A 4 4.58 -0.68 -11.30
N PRO A 5 3.29 -0.29 -11.37
CA PRO A 5 2.87 1.00 -10.86
C PRO A 5 2.80 1.03 -9.34
N ILE A 6 2.96 2.21 -8.75
CA ILE A 6 2.58 2.46 -7.37
C ILE A 6 1.05 2.60 -7.36
N VAL A 7 0.36 1.74 -6.60
CA VAL A 7 -1.12 1.66 -6.65
C VAL A 7 -1.79 2.07 -5.34
N PHE A 8 -1.04 2.21 -4.26
CA PHE A 8 -1.60 2.50 -2.95
C PHE A 8 -0.54 3.07 -2.01
N PHE A 9 -0.95 3.94 -1.09
CA PHE A 9 -0.09 4.42 -0.02
C PHE A 9 -0.72 4.13 1.34
N ASP A 10 0.10 4.08 2.39
CA ASP A 10 -0.33 3.80 3.75
C ASP A 10 0.50 4.68 4.68
N ILE A 11 -0.16 5.54 5.44
CA ILE A 11 0.48 6.42 6.40
C ILE A 11 -0.07 6.09 7.78
N ALA A 12 0.76 5.58 8.65
CA ALA A 12 0.37 5.17 9.99
C ALA A 12 0.76 6.21 11.03
N GLY A 13 -0.03 6.30 12.09
CA GLY A 13 0.24 7.10 13.26
C GLY A 13 -0.57 6.58 14.44
N PRO A 14 -0.21 6.98 15.68
CA PRO A 14 -0.85 6.44 16.89
C PRO A 14 -2.28 6.94 17.10
N ASP A 15 -2.68 8.06 16.47
CA ASP A 15 -4.01 8.65 16.64
C ASP A 15 -4.61 8.97 15.26
N LEU A 16 -5.54 8.12 14.82
CA LEU A 16 -6.17 8.26 13.50
C LEU A 16 -6.97 9.58 13.38
N ALA A 17 -7.66 10.00 14.41
CA ALA A 17 -8.47 11.23 14.36
C ALA A 17 -7.58 12.46 14.15
N VAL A 18 -6.44 12.51 14.83
CA VAL A 18 -5.45 13.58 14.67
C VAL A 18 -4.88 13.59 13.26
N GLN A 19 -4.53 12.41 12.72
CA GLN A 19 -4.01 12.27 11.36
C GLN A 19 -5.04 12.73 10.32
N ARG A 20 -6.27 12.26 10.43
CA ARG A 20 -7.33 12.66 9.51
C ARG A 20 -7.54 14.18 9.50
N LYS A 21 -7.57 14.79 10.69
CA LYS A 21 -7.72 16.24 10.82
C LYS A 21 -6.54 16.99 10.19
N PHE A 22 -5.32 16.54 10.45
CA PHE A 22 -4.12 17.17 9.90
C PHE A 22 -4.15 17.17 8.37
N PHE A 23 -4.38 16.03 7.75
CA PHE A 23 -4.38 15.93 6.28
C PHE A 23 -5.58 16.63 5.65
N ALA A 24 -6.70 16.75 6.35
CA ALA A 24 -7.83 17.55 5.90
C ALA A 24 -7.53 19.04 5.97
N ASP A 25 -6.99 19.51 7.09
CA ASP A 25 -6.75 20.95 7.32
C ASP A 25 -5.64 21.49 6.40
N VAL A 26 -4.59 20.74 6.17
CA VAL A 26 -3.43 21.19 5.41
C VAL A 26 -3.56 20.89 3.91
N PHE A 27 -4.04 19.70 3.58
CA PHE A 27 -4.04 19.21 2.19
C PHE A 27 -5.43 19.04 1.58
N GLY A 28 -6.49 19.29 2.36
CA GLY A 28 -7.86 19.15 1.87
C GLY A 28 -8.28 17.70 1.61
N TRP A 29 -7.61 16.73 2.22
CA TRP A 29 -7.94 15.33 2.02
C TRP A 29 -9.22 14.94 2.75
N GLU A 30 -10.15 14.35 2.02
CA GLU A 30 -11.32 13.71 2.60
C GLU A 30 -10.99 12.24 2.85
N SER A 31 -11.25 11.78 4.07
CA SER A 31 -11.02 10.40 4.46
C SER A 31 -12.22 9.84 5.22
N ALA A 32 -12.47 8.53 5.06
CA ALA A 32 -13.51 7.85 5.80
C ALA A 32 -13.10 7.69 7.29
N PRO A 33 -14.07 7.49 8.21
CA PRO A 33 -13.73 7.22 9.62
C PRO A 33 -12.80 6.02 9.82
N THR A 34 -12.76 5.08 8.85
CA THR A 34 -11.83 3.96 8.83
C THR A 34 -10.41 4.36 8.44
N GLY A 35 -10.21 5.58 7.91
CA GLY A 35 -8.92 6.07 7.44
C GLY A 35 -8.73 5.96 5.92
N HIS A 36 -9.68 5.39 5.19
CA HIS A 36 -9.56 5.27 3.73
C HIS A 36 -9.57 6.64 3.06
N VAL A 37 -8.55 6.90 2.23
CA VAL A 37 -8.43 8.09 1.41
C VAL A 37 -8.80 7.71 -0.02
N SER A 38 -9.84 8.36 -0.55
CA SER A 38 -10.39 8.01 -1.86
C SER A 38 -9.44 8.35 -3.00
N ALA A 39 -9.46 7.53 -4.06
CA ALA A 39 -8.75 7.79 -5.30
C ALA A 39 -9.25 9.04 -6.05
N SER A 40 -10.32 9.67 -5.56
CA SER A 40 -10.86 10.88 -6.16
C SER A 40 -10.06 12.13 -5.82
N VAL A 41 -9.01 12.04 -5.00
CA VAL A 41 -8.13 13.19 -4.72
C VAL A 41 -7.34 13.53 -5.99
N PRO A 42 -7.71 14.59 -6.72
CA PRO A 42 -6.97 14.96 -7.93
C PRO A 42 -5.63 15.63 -7.58
N PRO A 43 -4.66 15.65 -8.54
CA PRO A 43 -4.74 15.06 -9.86
C PRO A 43 -4.34 13.58 -9.93
N GLY A 44 -3.80 13.02 -8.86
CA GLY A 44 -3.10 11.74 -8.92
C GLY A 44 -3.97 10.50 -8.90
N LYS A 45 -5.16 10.56 -8.33
CA LYS A 45 -6.08 9.42 -8.19
C LYS A 45 -5.44 8.20 -7.51
N LEU A 46 -4.51 8.43 -6.61
CA LEU A 46 -3.86 7.37 -5.83
C LEU A 46 -4.63 7.16 -4.53
N PRO A 47 -5.29 6.01 -4.33
CA PRO A 47 -5.97 5.72 -3.06
C PRO A 47 -4.97 5.38 -1.97
N GLY A 48 -5.37 5.49 -0.72
CA GLY A 48 -4.53 5.15 0.40
C GLY A 48 -5.28 5.01 1.71
N PHE A 49 -4.53 4.73 2.76
CA PHE A 49 -5.02 4.64 4.12
C PHE A 49 -4.23 5.54 5.07
N LEU A 50 -4.97 6.14 5.98
CA LEU A 50 -4.44 6.64 7.24
C LEU A 50 -4.75 5.58 8.29
N ARG A 51 -3.72 5.02 8.92
CA ARG A 51 -3.85 3.82 9.75
C ARG A 51 -3.39 4.10 11.19
N THR A 52 -4.05 3.48 12.17
CA THR A 52 -3.63 3.54 13.57
C THR A 52 -2.57 2.47 13.82
N ASP A 53 -1.32 2.91 14.00
CA ASP A 53 -0.16 2.07 14.30
C ASP A 53 1.01 3.00 14.64
N PRO A 54 2.14 2.50 15.12
CA PRO A 54 3.34 3.32 15.21
C PRO A 54 3.66 3.98 13.87
N ALA A 55 4.19 5.20 13.92
CA ALA A 55 4.41 6.00 12.71
C ALA A 55 5.23 5.23 11.66
N ALA A 56 4.70 5.15 10.45
CA ALA A 56 5.32 4.48 9.32
C ALA A 56 4.68 4.94 8.02
N VAL A 57 5.41 4.83 6.92
CA VAL A 57 4.90 5.10 5.58
C VAL A 57 5.22 3.90 4.70
N LEU A 58 4.23 3.38 4.02
CA LEU A 58 4.37 2.26 3.08
C LEU A 58 3.84 2.68 1.72
N LEU A 59 4.56 2.28 0.67
CA LEU A 59 4.09 2.35 -0.71
C LEU A 59 3.85 0.93 -1.21
N TYR A 60 2.79 0.74 -1.98
CA TYR A 60 2.43 -0.57 -2.54
C TYR A 60 2.55 -0.54 -4.05
N PHE A 61 3.19 -1.59 -4.59
CA PHE A 61 3.36 -1.77 -6.04
C PHE A 61 2.36 -2.82 -6.52
N GLY A 62 1.70 -2.54 -7.64
CA GLY A 62 0.79 -3.49 -8.27
C GLY A 62 1.53 -4.49 -9.14
N VAL A 63 1.35 -5.78 -8.86
CA VAL A 63 2.01 -6.86 -9.60
C VAL A 63 1.01 -7.98 -9.89
N PRO A 64 1.17 -8.72 -11.00
CA PRO A 64 0.23 -9.79 -11.32
C PRO A 64 0.33 -11.03 -10.41
N ASP A 65 1.48 -11.25 -9.78
CA ASP A 65 1.75 -12.44 -8.97
C ASP A 65 2.65 -12.07 -7.79
N VAL A 66 2.07 -11.95 -6.61
CA VAL A 66 2.81 -11.54 -5.40
C VAL A 66 3.88 -12.58 -5.05
N THR A 67 3.55 -13.86 -5.08
CA THR A 67 4.50 -14.92 -4.72
C THR A 67 5.72 -14.92 -5.65
N ALA A 68 5.50 -14.83 -6.96
CA ALA A 68 6.59 -14.79 -7.94
C ALA A 68 7.44 -13.52 -7.77
N THR A 69 6.80 -12.37 -7.51
CA THR A 69 7.51 -11.11 -7.32
C THR A 69 8.36 -11.15 -6.05
N LEU A 70 7.86 -11.72 -4.96
CA LEU A 70 8.64 -11.87 -3.74
C LEU A 70 9.89 -12.73 -3.96
N ALA A 71 9.79 -13.79 -4.78
CA ALA A 71 10.95 -14.60 -5.14
C ALA A 71 11.99 -13.78 -5.91
N GLN A 72 11.54 -12.93 -6.84
CA GLN A 72 12.42 -12.02 -7.59
C GLN A 72 13.09 -11.01 -6.65
N ILE A 73 12.35 -10.49 -5.68
CA ILE A 73 12.89 -9.54 -4.69
C ILE A 73 14.04 -10.18 -3.91
N VAL A 74 13.87 -11.41 -3.45
CA VAL A 74 14.94 -12.13 -2.73
C VAL A 74 16.15 -12.33 -3.63
N ALA A 75 15.95 -12.74 -4.88
CA ALA A 75 17.04 -12.94 -5.84
C ALA A 75 17.77 -11.61 -6.16
N ALA A 76 17.10 -10.49 -6.04
CA ALA A 76 17.67 -9.16 -6.32
C ALA A 76 18.25 -8.45 -5.08
N GLY A 77 18.32 -9.13 -3.94
CA GLY A 77 18.95 -8.60 -2.73
C GLY A 77 18.01 -8.01 -1.69
N GLY A 78 16.71 -8.10 -1.90
CA GLY A 78 15.70 -7.75 -0.91
C GLY A 78 15.35 -8.93 0.00
N ALA A 79 14.32 -8.75 0.83
CA ALA A 79 13.87 -9.80 1.74
C ALA A 79 12.34 -9.81 1.82
N ILE A 80 11.78 -10.99 2.08
CA ILE A 80 10.34 -11.14 2.34
C ILE A 80 10.08 -10.77 3.80
N ALA A 81 9.22 -9.77 4.02
CA ALA A 81 8.74 -9.44 5.37
C ALA A 81 7.48 -10.24 5.72
N VAL A 82 6.51 -10.28 4.78
CA VAL A 82 5.28 -11.07 4.92
C VAL A 82 5.00 -11.72 3.57
N PRO A 83 4.88 -13.05 3.48
CA PRO A 83 4.53 -13.71 2.23
C PRO A 83 3.11 -13.37 1.81
N ARG A 84 2.76 -13.74 0.57
CA ARG A 84 1.43 -13.50 0.01
C ARG A 84 0.34 -13.89 1.02
N PHE A 85 -0.58 -12.98 1.26
CA PHE A 85 -1.74 -13.24 2.11
C PHE A 85 -2.98 -12.54 1.55
N GLU A 86 -4.14 -13.08 1.88
CA GLU A 86 -5.43 -12.59 1.41
C GLU A 86 -6.15 -11.87 2.53
N VAL A 87 -6.62 -10.64 2.23
CA VAL A 87 -7.63 -9.97 3.04
C VAL A 87 -8.97 -10.26 2.34
N LYS A 88 -9.68 -11.26 2.84
CA LYS A 88 -10.86 -11.83 2.19
C LYS A 88 -11.86 -10.76 1.77
N GLY A 89 -12.25 -10.78 0.49
CA GLY A 89 -13.20 -9.84 -0.08
C GLY A 89 -12.64 -8.43 -0.32
N VAL A 90 -11.35 -8.19 -0.08
CA VAL A 90 -10.75 -6.86 -0.15
C VAL A 90 -9.55 -6.82 -1.08
N VAL A 91 -8.46 -7.53 -0.77
CA VAL A 91 -7.19 -7.38 -1.48
C VAL A 91 -6.26 -8.55 -1.18
N VAL A 92 -5.27 -8.76 -2.04
CA VAL A 92 -4.17 -9.72 -1.85
C VAL A 92 -2.87 -8.94 -1.73
N LEU A 93 -2.12 -9.18 -0.67
CA LEU A 93 -0.94 -8.40 -0.31
C LEU A 93 0.29 -9.27 -0.10
N GLY A 94 1.45 -8.62 -0.11
CA GLY A 94 2.70 -9.13 0.39
C GLY A 94 3.54 -7.96 0.88
N LEU A 95 4.46 -8.18 1.80
CA LEU A 95 5.35 -7.15 2.30
C LEU A 95 6.79 -7.58 2.14
N PHE A 96 7.65 -6.62 1.83
CA PHE A 96 9.07 -6.88 1.61
C PHE A 96 9.93 -5.72 2.08
N THR A 97 11.22 -5.96 2.17
CA THR A 97 12.21 -4.90 2.33
C THR A 97 13.10 -4.87 1.09
N ASP A 98 13.43 -3.65 0.65
CA ASP A 98 14.39 -3.48 -0.45
C ASP A 98 15.83 -3.67 0.05
N PRO A 99 16.83 -3.65 -0.83
CA PRO A 99 18.24 -3.83 -0.40
C PRO A 99 18.74 -2.80 0.62
N SER A 100 18.11 -1.65 0.70
CA SER A 100 18.46 -0.60 1.68
C SER A 100 17.71 -0.72 3.00
N GLY A 101 16.77 -1.69 3.11
CA GLY A 101 15.99 -1.91 4.31
C GLY A 101 14.67 -1.13 4.37
N ASN A 102 14.25 -0.49 3.29
CA ASN A 102 12.95 0.16 3.26
C ASN A 102 11.84 -0.89 3.23
N GLN A 103 10.85 -0.72 4.10
CA GLN A 103 9.68 -1.59 4.11
C GLN A 103 8.66 -1.10 3.08
N LEU A 104 8.24 -2.00 2.20
CA LEU A 104 7.34 -1.71 1.08
C LEU A 104 6.34 -2.85 0.93
N GLY A 105 5.30 -2.64 0.12
CA GLY A 105 4.26 -3.63 -0.08
C GLY A 105 3.98 -3.94 -1.53
N LEU A 106 3.30 -5.07 -1.74
CA LEU A 106 2.79 -5.51 -3.03
C LEU A 106 1.29 -5.69 -2.94
N VAL A 107 0.59 -5.31 -4.00
CA VAL A 107 -0.82 -5.63 -4.23
C VAL A 107 -0.91 -6.52 -5.45
N GLU A 108 -1.58 -7.66 -5.32
CA GLU A 108 -1.81 -8.51 -6.49
C GLU A 108 -2.91 -7.92 -7.36
N MET A 109 -2.59 -7.77 -8.64
CA MET A 109 -3.47 -7.11 -9.60
C MET A 109 -4.09 -8.12 -10.55
N ASP A 110 -5.32 -7.84 -10.95
CA ASP A 110 -6.01 -8.48 -12.06
C ASP A 110 -6.19 -7.43 -13.15
N GLY A 111 -5.22 -7.37 -14.08
CA GLY A 111 -5.15 -6.27 -15.04
C GLY A 111 -4.82 -4.95 -14.32
N ASP A 112 -5.69 -3.96 -14.48
CA ASP A 112 -5.51 -2.62 -13.89
C ASP A 112 -6.24 -2.44 -12.55
N LYS A 113 -6.79 -3.53 -11.99
CA LYS A 113 -7.55 -3.50 -10.73
C LYS A 113 -6.94 -4.47 -9.72
N PRO A 114 -7.03 -4.17 -8.41
CA PRO A 114 -6.64 -5.13 -7.40
C PRO A 114 -7.49 -6.40 -7.49
N ARG A 115 -6.82 -7.55 -7.33
CA ARG A 115 -7.52 -8.84 -7.24
C ARG A 115 -8.25 -8.91 -5.91
N ILE A 116 -9.54 -9.26 -5.95
CA ILE A 116 -10.36 -9.44 -4.75
C ILE A 116 -10.47 -10.94 -4.50
N PRO A 117 -9.89 -11.43 -3.38
CA PRO A 117 -9.92 -12.85 -3.07
C PRO A 117 -11.27 -13.34 -2.58
#